data_eca31ec8879d02325c2b876ce3ab20eb
#
_entry.id   eca31ec8879d02325c2b876ce3ab20eb
#
_cell.length_a   1.000
_cell.length_b   1.000
_cell.length_c   1.000
_cell.angle_alpha   90.00
_cell.angle_beta   90.00
_cell.angle_gamma   90.00
#
_symmetry.space_group_name_H-M   'P 1'
#
loop_
_entity.id
_entity.type
_entity.pdbx_description
1 polymer ?
#
loop_
_entity_poly.entity_id
_entity_poly.type
_entity_poly.pdbx_seq_one_letter_code
_entity_poly.pdbx_strand_id
1 'polypeptide(L)'
;NMITPIELIQKFVDGMAERGFGRILNITSVSVNMPVSGLDLSSGARAGLTAFCAGVCRSIAGTGVTINHIQPGFFDTDRYRAGIDALAKQLGVEHDEAHAMRINEVPAKRAGTPEEFGDAAAFLCSLQAGYITGQSLLLDGGLYNSSF
;
A
#
# COMPACT_ATOMS: atom_id res chain seq x y z
N ASN A 1 4.65 5.10 10.32
CA ASN A 1 4.77 4.27 9.09
C ASN A 1 5.60 2.98 9.29
N MET A 2 6.27 2.82 10.44
CA MET A 2 7.07 1.63 10.75
C MET A 2 6.82 1.15 12.18
N ILE A 3 7.17 1.93 13.18
CA ILE A 3 7.17 1.49 14.59
C ILE A 3 5.75 1.12 15.06
N THR A 4 4.78 2.00 14.91
CA THR A 4 3.40 1.72 15.36
C THR A 4 2.79 0.47 14.70
N PRO A 5 2.89 0.24 13.36
CA PRO A 5 2.46 -1.03 12.78
C PRO A 5 3.17 -2.25 13.37
N ILE A 6 4.48 -2.17 13.64
CA ILE A 6 5.24 -3.26 14.28
C ILE A 6 4.70 -3.56 15.67
N GLU A 7 4.49 -2.53 16.49
CA GLU A 7 3.93 -2.68 17.85
C GLU A 7 2.53 -3.30 17.84
N LEU A 8 1.69 -2.90 16.86
CA LEU A 8 0.36 -3.48 16.68
C LEU A 8 0.44 -4.96 16.27
N ILE A 9 1.33 -5.29 15.33
CA ILE A 9 1.56 -6.69 14.93
C ILE A 9 1.98 -7.51 16.15
N GLN A 10 2.98 -7.07 16.90
CA GLN A 10 3.46 -7.77 18.10
C GLN A 10 2.36 -7.95 19.15
N LYS A 11 1.48 -6.96 19.31
CA LYS A 11 0.39 -7.01 20.29
C LYS A 11 -0.71 -8.00 19.93
N PHE A 12 -1.02 -8.18 18.64
CA PHE A 12 -2.20 -8.92 18.21
C PHE A 12 -1.90 -10.30 17.61
N VAL A 13 -0.69 -10.54 17.13
CA VAL A 13 -0.35 -11.75 16.37
C VAL A 13 -0.50 -13.02 17.17
N ASP A 14 -0.10 -13.04 18.44
CA ASP A 14 -0.17 -14.24 19.29
C ASP A 14 -1.63 -14.67 19.51
N GLY A 15 -2.52 -13.74 19.87
CA GLY A 15 -3.93 -14.03 20.02
C GLY A 15 -4.63 -14.44 18.72
N MET A 16 -4.15 -13.97 17.56
CA MET A 16 -4.62 -14.47 16.26
C MET A 16 -4.16 -15.90 16.02
N ALA A 17 -2.90 -16.22 16.33
CA ALA A 17 -2.31 -17.53 16.20
C ALA A 17 -3.01 -18.56 17.10
N GLU A 18 -3.30 -18.21 18.36
CA GLU A 18 -4.05 -19.05 19.29
C GLU A 18 -5.45 -19.43 18.77
N ARG A 19 -6.11 -18.51 18.06
CA ARG A 19 -7.43 -18.75 17.45
C ARG A 19 -7.37 -19.49 16.12
N GLY A 20 -6.18 -19.74 15.58
CA GLY A 20 -6.00 -20.36 14.25
C GLY A 20 -6.44 -19.50 13.07
N PHE A 21 -6.65 -18.18 13.29
CA PHE A 21 -7.08 -17.24 12.26
C PHE A 21 -6.63 -15.81 12.54
N GLY A 22 -6.01 -15.19 11.54
CA GLY A 22 -5.68 -13.77 11.55
C GLY A 22 -5.37 -13.26 10.16
N ARG A 23 -5.72 -12.00 9.92
CA ARG A 23 -5.41 -11.25 8.69
C ARG A 23 -4.85 -9.90 9.08
N ILE A 24 -3.60 -9.69 8.75
CA ILE A 24 -2.91 -8.41 8.97
C ILE A 24 -2.61 -7.82 7.60
N LEU A 25 -3.17 -6.65 7.34
CA LEU A 25 -3.00 -5.93 6.10
C LEU A 25 -2.39 -4.56 6.37
N ASN A 26 -1.18 -4.34 5.89
CA ASN A 26 -0.51 -3.05 5.97
C ASN A 26 -0.72 -2.26 4.69
N ILE A 27 -1.15 -1.01 4.81
CA ILE A 27 -1.23 -0.08 3.69
C ILE A 27 0.09 0.68 3.63
N THR A 28 0.91 0.32 2.66
CA THR A 28 2.21 0.94 2.44
C THR A 28 2.17 1.97 1.31
N SER A 29 2.95 1.82 0.26
CA SER A 29 2.98 2.74 -0.88
C SER A 29 3.76 2.13 -2.04
N VAL A 30 3.46 2.51 -3.27
CA VAL A 30 4.31 2.26 -4.45
C VAL A 30 5.73 2.79 -4.24
N SER A 31 5.90 3.81 -3.38
CA SER A 31 7.22 4.39 -3.05
C SER A 31 8.16 3.45 -2.28
N VAL A 32 7.71 2.26 -1.89
CA VAL A 32 8.58 1.17 -1.42
C VAL A 32 9.42 0.61 -2.57
N ASN A 33 8.87 0.58 -3.77
CA ASN A 33 9.50 -0.02 -4.96
C ASN A 33 10.17 1.01 -5.87
N MET A 34 9.70 2.27 -5.85
CA MET A 34 10.25 3.33 -6.69
C MET A 34 10.40 4.63 -5.90
N PRO A 35 11.47 5.40 -6.11
CA PRO A 35 11.62 6.70 -5.46
C PRO A 35 10.51 7.67 -5.86
N VAL A 36 9.93 8.35 -4.85
CA VAL A 36 8.98 9.44 -5.06
C VAL A 36 9.52 10.67 -4.36
N SER A 37 9.75 11.74 -5.12
CA SER A 37 10.32 12.99 -4.59
C SER A 37 9.55 13.49 -3.38
N GLY A 38 10.27 13.83 -2.31
CA GLY A 38 9.71 14.35 -1.06
C GLY A 38 9.09 13.28 -0.14
N LEU A 39 9.18 11.99 -0.50
CA LEU A 39 8.69 10.89 0.33
C LEU A 39 9.79 10.00 0.94
N ASP A 40 11.05 10.42 0.93
CA ASP A 40 12.20 9.61 1.32
C ASP A 40 12.07 8.97 2.71
N LEU A 41 11.70 9.74 3.73
CA LEU A 41 11.47 9.22 5.09
C LEU A 41 10.30 8.24 5.14
N SER A 42 9.23 8.54 4.42
CA SER A 42 8.04 7.67 4.35
C SER A 42 8.38 6.36 3.65
N SER A 43 9.11 6.43 2.55
CA SER A 43 9.54 5.28 1.75
C SER A 43 10.47 4.36 2.55
N GLY A 44 11.48 4.94 3.21
CA GLY A 44 12.39 4.18 4.07
C GLY A 44 11.68 3.48 5.23
N ALA A 45 10.75 4.17 5.92
CA ALA A 45 9.98 3.59 7.01
C ALA A 45 9.07 2.44 6.51
N ARG A 46 8.41 2.61 5.37
CA ARG A 46 7.53 1.57 4.80
C ARG A 46 8.30 0.39 4.24
N ALA A 47 9.46 0.61 3.65
CA ALA A 47 10.36 -0.46 3.22
C ALA A 47 10.86 -1.27 4.43
N GLY A 48 11.22 -0.60 5.53
CA GLY A 48 11.58 -1.25 6.80
C GLY A 48 10.45 -2.11 7.37
N LEU A 49 9.21 -1.61 7.35
CA LEU A 49 8.03 -2.40 7.75
C LEU A 49 7.84 -3.62 6.85
N THR A 50 7.97 -3.46 5.54
CA THR A 50 7.84 -4.57 4.58
C THR A 50 8.88 -5.65 4.85
N ALA A 51 10.14 -5.27 5.06
CA ALA A 51 11.22 -6.20 5.38
C ALA A 51 11.00 -6.91 6.73
N PHE A 52 10.55 -6.20 7.76
CA PHE A 52 10.17 -6.79 9.06
C PHE A 52 9.08 -7.85 8.89
N CYS A 53 8.00 -7.50 8.19
CA CYS A 53 6.87 -8.42 7.97
C CYS A 53 7.27 -9.66 7.16
N ALA A 54 8.23 -9.54 6.23
CA ALA A 54 8.72 -10.67 5.46
C ALA A 54 9.37 -11.76 6.34
N GLY A 55 9.99 -11.38 7.44
CA GLY A 55 10.49 -12.33 8.47
C GLY A 55 9.36 -12.92 9.30
N VAL A 56 8.50 -12.05 9.86
CA VAL A 56 7.43 -12.47 10.77
C VAL A 56 6.42 -13.38 10.08
N CYS A 57 5.97 -13.07 8.87
CA CYS A 57 4.98 -13.89 8.15
C CYS A 57 5.46 -15.34 7.95
N ARG A 58 6.74 -15.57 7.78
CA ARG A 58 7.31 -16.93 7.65
C ARG A 58 7.24 -17.73 8.95
N SER A 59 7.49 -17.08 10.09
CA SER A 59 7.47 -17.74 11.40
C SER A 59 6.06 -18.10 11.87
N ILE A 60 5.03 -17.37 11.39
CA ILE A 60 3.63 -17.57 11.82
C ILE A 60 2.74 -18.25 10.75
N ALA A 61 3.26 -18.53 9.55
CA ALA A 61 2.46 -19.05 8.44
C ALA A 61 1.66 -20.33 8.79
N GLY A 62 2.22 -21.20 9.64
CA GLY A 62 1.58 -22.43 10.09
C GLY A 62 0.42 -22.24 11.08
N THR A 63 0.18 -21.02 11.57
CA THR A 63 -0.85 -20.73 12.59
C THR A 63 -2.19 -20.25 12.00
N GLY A 64 -2.32 -20.20 10.67
CA GLY A 64 -3.51 -19.65 10.01
C GLY A 64 -3.57 -18.12 9.95
N VAL A 65 -2.47 -17.43 10.34
CA VAL A 65 -2.34 -15.98 10.26
C VAL A 65 -1.56 -15.58 9.01
N THR A 66 -2.06 -14.58 8.29
CA THR A 66 -1.35 -14.00 7.14
C THR A 66 -1.03 -12.53 7.37
N ILE A 67 0.12 -12.08 6.85
CA ILE A 67 0.52 -10.67 6.85
C ILE A 67 0.84 -10.28 5.41
N ASN A 68 0.12 -9.31 4.87
CA ASN A 68 0.30 -8.81 3.53
C ASN A 68 0.34 -7.28 3.51
N HIS A 69 0.72 -6.72 2.37
CA HIS A 69 0.77 -5.30 2.12
C HIS A 69 -0.05 -4.94 0.87
N ILE A 70 -0.69 -3.78 0.87
CA ILE A 70 -1.13 -3.10 -0.35
C ILE A 70 -0.22 -1.88 -0.55
N GLN A 71 0.25 -1.72 -1.77
CA GLN A 71 1.10 -0.62 -2.21
C GLN A 71 0.32 0.23 -3.22
N PRO A 72 -0.46 1.23 -2.74
CA PRO A 72 -1.22 2.08 -3.64
C PRO A 72 -0.33 3.03 -4.43
N GLY A 73 -0.71 3.25 -5.70
CA GLY A 73 -0.32 4.40 -6.49
C GLY A 73 -1.24 5.60 -6.22
N PHE A 74 -1.84 6.16 -7.27
CA PHE A 74 -2.77 7.28 -7.15
C PHE A 74 -4.21 6.78 -7.03
N PHE A 75 -4.87 7.20 -5.96
CA PHE A 75 -6.30 6.94 -5.70
C PHE A 75 -7.04 8.26 -5.53
N ASP A 76 -8.25 8.34 -6.05
CA ASP A 76 -9.09 9.54 -5.98
C ASP A 76 -9.63 9.75 -4.56
N THR A 77 -8.83 10.44 -3.77
CA THR A 77 -9.09 10.80 -2.38
C THR A 77 -8.89 12.29 -2.18
N ASP A 78 -9.37 12.83 -1.07
CA ASP A 78 -9.17 14.26 -0.74
C ASP A 78 -7.68 14.62 -0.69
N ARG A 79 -6.84 13.70 -0.19
CA ARG A 79 -5.39 13.91 -0.19
C ARG A 79 -4.80 13.98 -1.61
N TYR A 80 -5.29 13.15 -2.53
CA TYR A 80 -4.86 13.19 -3.93
C TYR A 80 -5.27 14.51 -4.57
N ARG A 81 -6.54 14.93 -4.40
CA ARG A 81 -7.07 16.18 -4.93
C ARG A 81 -6.30 17.37 -4.40
N ALA A 82 -6.05 17.44 -3.09
CA ALA A 82 -5.20 18.48 -2.49
C ALA A 82 -3.76 18.47 -3.03
N GLY A 83 -3.23 17.31 -3.38
CA GLY A 83 -1.92 17.15 -4.04
C GLY A 83 -1.92 17.74 -5.46
N ILE A 84 -3.03 17.57 -6.22
CA ILE A 84 -3.20 18.17 -7.54
C ILE A 84 -3.30 19.70 -7.43
N ASP A 85 -4.07 20.23 -6.45
CA ASP A 85 -4.16 21.66 -6.20
C ASP A 85 -2.79 22.29 -5.89
N ALA A 86 -2.00 21.62 -5.07
CA ALA A 86 -0.65 22.05 -4.74
C ALA A 86 0.28 22.04 -5.97
N LEU A 87 0.17 21.01 -6.82
CA LEU A 87 0.93 20.90 -8.07
C LEU A 87 0.55 22.00 -9.06
N ALA A 88 -0.75 22.24 -9.24
CA ALA A 88 -1.28 23.31 -10.11
C ALA A 88 -0.72 24.68 -9.69
N LYS A 89 -0.76 24.97 -8.39
CA LYS A 89 -0.21 26.20 -7.83
C LYS A 89 1.30 26.32 -8.02
N GLN A 90 2.03 25.22 -7.85
CA GLN A 90 3.49 25.19 -8.01
C GLN A 90 3.90 25.44 -9.46
N LEU A 91 3.17 24.90 -10.42
CA LEU A 91 3.46 25.00 -11.86
C LEU A 91 2.83 26.25 -12.51
N GLY A 92 1.88 26.92 -11.85
CA GLY A 92 1.13 28.04 -12.41
C GLY A 92 0.18 27.63 -13.54
N VAL A 93 -0.41 26.43 -13.43
CA VAL A 93 -1.35 25.86 -14.40
C VAL A 93 -2.73 25.66 -13.77
N GLU A 94 -3.77 25.40 -14.57
CA GLU A 94 -5.09 25.07 -14.08
C GLU A 94 -5.12 23.66 -13.45
N HIS A 95 -6.08 23.42 -12.55
CA HIS A 95 -6.25 22.15 -11.85
C HIS A 95 -6.34 20.96 -12.80
N ASP A 96 -7.14 21.07 -13.86
CA ASP A 96 -7.37 19.99 -14.82
C ASP A 96 -6.10 19.65 -15.62
N GLU A 97 -5.27 20.66 -15.91
CA GLU A 97 -3.99 20.46 -16.56
C GLU A 97 -3.01 19.73 -15.64
N ALA A 98 -2.89 20.14 -14.37
CA ALA A 98 -2.07 19.46 -13.38
C ALA A 98 -2.53 18.01 -13.15
N HIS A 99 -3.84 17.78 -13.11
CA HIS A 99 -4.44 16.45 -13.02
C HIS A 99 -4.09 15.61 -14.24
N ALA A 100 -4.26 16.13 -15.45
CA ALA A 100 -3.92 15.43 -16.69
C ALA A 100 -2.43 15.06 -16.75
N MET A 101 -1.54 15.96 -16.32
CA MET A 101 -0.10 15.67 -16.23
C MET A 101 0.16 14.47 -15.33
N ARG A 102 -0.44 14.44 -14.13
CA ARG A 102 -0.27 13.34 -13.17
C ARG A 102 -0.84 12.02 -13.69
N ILE A 103 -2.01 12.05 -14.29
CA ILE A 103 -2.67 10.84 -14.83
C ILE A 103 -1.96 10.29 -16.08
N ASN A 104 -1.31 11.15 -16.86
CA ASN A 104 -0.54 10.68 -18.01
C ASN A 104 0.64 9.78 -17.64
N GLU A 105 1.17 9.89 -16.41
CA GLU A 105 2.20 8.99 -15.89
C GLU A 105 1.66 7.57 -15.66
N VAL A 106 0.34 7.41 -15.44
CA VAL A 106 -0.31 6.14 -15.14
C VAL A 106 -0.75 5.45 -16.44
N PRO A 107 -0.32 4.23 -16.74
CA PRO A 107 -0.77 3.50 -17.94
C PRO A 107 -2.29 3.33 -18.04
N ALA A 108 -2.98 3.11 -16.91
CA ALA A 108 -4.44 3.02 -16.85
C ALA A 108 -5.16 4.33 -17.16
N LYS A 109 -4.45 5.49 -17.27
CA LYS A 109 -4.98 6.81 -17.60
C LYS A 109 -6.07 7.32 -16.64
N ARG A 110 -6.04 6.86 -15.42
CA ARG A 110 -6.92 7.31 -14.33
C ARG A 110 -6.31 7.02 -12.96
N ALA A 111 -6.80 7.68 -11.94
CA ALA A 111 -6.61 7.25 -10.56
C ALA A 111 -7.51 6.03 -10.26
N GLY A 112 -7.12 5.20 -9.32
CA GLY A 112 -7.99 4.17 -8.75
C GLY A 112 -9.09 4.81 -7.90
N THR A 113 -10.20 4.09 -7.72
CA THR A 113 -11.26 4.53 -6.81
C THR A 113 -11.06 3.94 -5.40
N PRO A 114 -11.59 4.60 -4.34
CA PRO A 114 -11.58 4.03 -2.99
C PRO A 114 -12.22 2.63 -2.91
N GLU A 115 -13.23 2.37 -3.73
CA GLU A 115 -13.92 1.08 -3.81
C GLU A 115 -13.00 -0.01 -4.35
N GLU A 116 -12.27 0.24 -5.44
CA GLU A 116 -11.28 -0.69 -6.00
C GLU A 116 -10.20 -1.04 -4.96
N PHE A 117 -9.81 -0.06 -4.14
CA PHE A 117 -8.89 -0.31 -3.03
C PHE A 117 -9.54 -1.20 -1.95
N GLY A 118 -10.79 -0.87 -1.58
CA GLY A 118 -11.57 -1.59 -0.58
C GLY A 118 -11.79 -3.05 -0.96
N ASP A 119 -12.12 -3.33 -2.21
CA ASP A 119 -12.32 -4.69 -2.74
C ASP A 119 -11.05 -5.55 -2.63
N ALA A 120 -9.90 -4.99 -3.00
CA ALA A 120 -8.61 -5.67 -2.87
C ALA A 120 -8.25 -5.93 -1.39
N ALA A 121 -8.51 -4.96 -0.51
CA ALA A 121 -8.29 -5.10 0.92
C ALA A 121 -9.22 -6.17 1.52
N ALA A 122 -10.50 -6.15 1.15
CA ALA A 122 -11.47 -7.15 1.60
C ALA A 122 -11.08 -8.57 1.15
N PHE A 123 -10.62 -8.73 -0.09
CA PHE A 123 -10.11 -10.02 -0.57
C PHE A 123 -8.93 -10.52 0.27
N LEU A 124 -7.90 -9.68 0.49
CA LEU A 124 -6.73 -10.08 1.28
C LEU A 124 -7.06 -10.35 2.75
N CYS A 125 -8.13 -9.78 3.28
CA CYS A 125 -8.63 -10.03 4.63
C CYS A 125 -9.61 -11.20 4.71
N SER A 126 -9.99 -11.81 3.59
CA SER A 126 -10.97 -12.90 3.52
C SER A 126 -10.37 -14.27 3.85
N LEU A 127 -11.24 -15.26 3.97
CA LEU A 127 -10.85 -16.68 4.09
C LEU A 127 -10.17 -17.19 2.82
N GLN A 128 -10.58 -16.69 1.65
CA GLN A 128 -10.07 -17.09 0.34
C GLN A 128 -8.60 -16.76 0.14
N ALA A 129 -8.11 -15.73 0.83
CA ALA A 129 -6.69 -15.35 0.80
C ALA A 129 -5.81 -16.10 1.82
N GLY A 130 -6.28 -17.21 2.36
CA GLY A 130 -5.59 -17.96 3.43
C GLY A 130 -4.22 -18.53 3.05
N TYR A 131 -3.91 -18.66 1.76
CA TYR A 131 -2.60 -19.12 1.26
C TYR A 131 -1.72 -17.99 0.72
N ILE A 132 -2.15 -16.74 0.91
CA ILE A 132 -1.41 -15.53 0.50
C ILE A 132 -0.83 -14.90 1.76
N THR A 133 0.51 -14.93 1.91
CA THR A 133 1.21 -14.28 3.03
C THR A 133 2.57 -13.76 2.60
N GLY A 134 3.03 -12.67 3.20
CA GLY A 134 4.30 -12.02 2.88
C GLY A 134 4.28 -11.27 1.55
N GLN A 135 3.11 -11.03 0.95
CA GLN A 135 2.99 -10.42 -0.36
C GLN A 135 2.76 -8.91 -0.27
N SER A 136 3.28 -8.22 -1.29
CA SER A 136 3.02 -6.80 -1.52
C SER A 136 2.24 -6.66 -2.83
N LEU A 137 0.96 -6.31 -2.71
CA LEU A 137 0.08 -6.11 -3.86
C LEU A 137 0.17 -4.66 -4.32
N LEU A 138 0.68 -4.44 -5.52
CA LEU A 138 0.64 -3.13 -6.18
C LEU A 138 -0.79 -2.87 -6.70
N LEU A 139 -1.33 -1.72 -6.32
CA LEU A 139 -2.57 -1.16 -6.86
C LEU A 139 -2.26 0.24 -7.40
N ASP A 140 -1.73 0.32 -8.60
CA ASP A 140 -1.13 1.55 -9.12
C ASP A 140 -1.47 1.85 -10.59
N GLY A 141 -2.33 1.05 -11.22
CA GLY A 141 -2.71 1.23 -12.63
C GLY A 141 -1.55 1.03 -13.61
N GLY A 142 -0.50 0.33 -13.18
CA GLY A 142 0.71 0.08 -13.97
C GLY A 142 1.79 1.17 -13.84
N LEU A 143 1.67 2.06 -12.86
CA LEU A 143 2.63 3.17 -12.66
C LEU A 143 4.05 2.66 -12.40
N TYR A 144 4.22 1.59 -11.64
CA TYR A 144 5.52 1.00 -11.38
C TYR A 144 6.04 0.24 -12.61
N ASN A 145 7.13 0.72 -13.15
CA ASN A 145 7.72 0.28 -14.41
C ASN A 145 8.83 -0.75 -14.18
N SER A 146 8.53 -1.88 -13.54
CA SER A 146 9.49 -2.98 -13.41
C SER A 146 8.76 -4.32 -13.33
N SER A 147 9.49 -5.38 -13.72
CA SER A 147 9.00 -6.76 -13.61
C SER A 147 9.30 -7.40 -12.25
N PHE A 148 10.20 -6.79 -11.46
CA PHE A 148 10.68 -7.29 -10.17
C PHE A 148 10.87 -6.14 -9.18
#